data_14afe51740bfc6c9f3533397911baa4e
#
_entry.id   14afe51740bfc6c9f3533397911baa4e
#
_cell.length_a   1.000
_cell.length_b   1.000
_cell.length_c   1.000
_cell.angle_alpha   90.00
_cell.angle_beta   90.00
_cell.angle_gamma   90.00
#
_symmetry.space_group_name_H-M   'P 1'
#
loop_
_entity.id
_entity.type
_entity.pdbx_description
1 polymer ?
#
loop_
_entity_poly.entity_id
_entity_poly.type
_entity_poly.pdbx_seq_one_letter_code
_entity_poly.pdbx_strand_id
1 'polypeptide(L)'
;KNTDPFAEGFHSSISFDSRMYKQDILGSIAHASMLGRQGIIDKGESEQIVAGLKAILEDIEQGKVEFSPHDEDIHMNIEKLLTERIGEPGKRLHTGRSRNDQVALDFRMYLKVQIEEVREGIKKLVLTLADIAEKNLDTIMPAYTHLQKAQPTTLAHHMMAYAQMFTRDYDRFGECYVRTNSMPCLLYTSDAADD
;
A
#
# COMPACT_ATOMS: atom_id res chain seq x y z
N LYS A 1 -18.89 21.72 -18.57
CA LYS A 1 -18.47 22.89 -17.76
C LYS A 1 -17.18 22.48 -17.10
N ASN A 2 -16.13 23.29 -17.21
CA ASN A 2 -14.91 23.07 -16.45
C ASN A 2 -15.22 23.34 -14.98
N THR A 3 -14.70 22.50 -14.11
CA THR A 3 -14.79 22.66 -12.65
C THR A 3 -13.99 23.90 -12.23
N ASP A 4 -14.39 24.54 -11.13
CA ASP A 4 -13.65 25.66 -10.58
C ASP A 4 -12.25 25.21 -10.14
N PRO A 5 -11.14 25.90 -10.53
CA PRO A 5 -9.78 25.50 -10.16
C PRO A 5 -9.53 25.36 -8.66
N PHE A 6 -10.26 26.14 -7.83
CA PHE A 6 -10.18 26.02 -6.38
C PHE A 6 -10.81 24.70 -5.91
N ALA A 7 -11.93 24.29 -6.47
CA ALA A 7 -12.58 23.01 -6.17
C ALA A 7 -11.72 21.83 -6.64
N GLU A 8 -11.09 21.91 -7.82
CA GLU A 8 -10.17 20.89 -8.31
C GLU A 8 -9.00 20.69 -7.33
N GLY A 9 -8.34 21.77 -6.88
CA GLY A 9 -7.23 21.70 -5.94
C GLY A 9 -7.64 21.17 -4.56
N PHE A 10 -8.88 21.42 -4.14
CA PHE A 10 -9.38 20.94 -2.84
C PHE A 10 -9.69 19.44 -2.85
N HIS A 11 -10.19 18.91 -3.97
CA HIS A 11 -10.54 17.49 -4.10
C HIS A 11 -9.37 16.59 -4.51
N SER A 12 -8.31 17.16 -5.07
CA SER A 12 -7.18 16.39 -5.62
C SER A 12 -6.41 15.63 -4.53
N SER A 13 -6.30 14.31 -4.70
CA SER A 13 -5.53 13.40 -3.84
C SER A 13 -4.24 12.90 -4.48
N ILE A 14 -3.98 13.23 -5.75
CA ILE A 14 -2.87 12.70 -6.55
C ILE A 14 -1.49 12.87 -5.90
N SER A 15 -1.30 13.94 -5.10
CA SER A 15 -0.04 14.23 -4.43
C SER A 15 0.39 13.15 -3.42
N PHE A 16 -0.56 12.38 -2.88
CA PHE A 16 -0.28 11.31 -1.92
C PHE A 16 -0.77 9.93 -2.35
N ASP A 17 -1.81 9.82 -3.18
CA ASP A 17 -2.34 8.53 -3.63
C ASP A 17 -1.59 7.97 -4.85
N SER A 18 -0.84 8.80 -5.58
CA SER A 18 0.03 8.37 -6.68
C SER A 18 0.94 7.19 -6.33
N ARG A 19 1.34 7.05 -5.06
CA ARG A 19 2.13 5.91 -4.57
C ARG A 19 1.42 4.56 -4.67
N MET A 20 0.10 4.55 -4.85
CA MET A 20 -0.72 3.34 -4.97
C MET A 20 -0.94 2.89 -6.42
N TYR A 21 -0.30 3.52 -7.41
CA TYR A 21 -0.45 3.19 -8.83
C TYR A 21 -0.35 1.69 -9.13
N LYS A 22 0.58 1.01 -8.47
CA LYS A 22 0.83 -0.42 -8.67
C LYS A 22 -0.35 -1.27 -8.17
N GLN A 23 -0.89 -0.91 -7.01
CA GLN A 23 -2.03 -1.61 -6.41
C GLN A 23 -3.29 -1.40 -7.25
N ASP A 24 -3.56 -0.17 -7.69
CA ASP A 24 -4.68 0.13 -8.58
C ASP A 24 -4.60 -0.68 -9.88
N ILE A 25 -3.44 -0.69 -10.52
CA ILE A 25 -3.26 -1.45 -11.77
C ILE A 25 -3.45 -2.96 -11.53
N LEU A 26 -2.88 -3.52 -10.48
CA LEU A 26 -3.03 -4.95 -10.17
C LEU A 26 -4.47 -5.33 -9.83
N GLY A 27 -5.15 -4.52 -9.03
CA GLY A 27 -6.56 -4.67 -8.70
C GLY A 27 -7.44 -4.59 -9.96
N SER A 28 -7.16 -3.62 -10.82
CA SER A 28 -7.86 -3.40 -12.09
C SER A 28 -7.64 -4.53 -13.09
N ILE A 29 -6.43 -5.11 -13.17
CA ILE A 29 -6.15 -6.31 -13.97
C ILE A 29 -6.97 -7.51 -13.50
N ALA A 30 -7.04 -7.73 -12.17
CA ALA A 30 -7.83 -8.81 -11.60
C ALA A 30 -9.33 -8.62 -11.90
N HIS A 31 -9.84 -7.39 -11.75
CA HIS A 31 -11.23 -7.02 -12.02
C HIS A 31 -11.59 -7.23 -13.50
N ALA A 32 -10.81 -6.68 -14.44
CA ALA A 32 -11.04 -6.85 -15.87
C ALA A 32 -11.00 -8.33 -16.29
N SER A 33 -10.05 -9.10 -15.75
CA SER A 33 -9.95 -10.55 -15.99
C SER A 33 -11.17 -11.30 -15.49
N MET A 34 -11.74 -10.90 -14.36
CA MET A 34 -12.98 -11.46 -13.82
C MET A 34 -14.17 -11.13 -14.72
N LEU A 35 -14.32 -9.85 -15.13
CA LEU A 35 -15.41 -9.41 -16.01
C LEU A 35 -15.44 -10.19 -17.32
N GLY A 36 -14.29 -10.39 -17.98
CA GLY A 36 -14.17 -11.17 -19.20
C GLY A 36 -14.47 -12.66 -18.97
N ARG A 37 -14.01 -13.23 -17.86
CA ARG A 37 -14.22 -14.65 -17.50
C ARG A 37 -15.70 -14.96 -17.22
N GLN A 38 -16.42 -13.99 -16.65
CA GLN A 38 -17.85 -14.12 -16.35
C GLN A 38 -18.75 -13.70 -17.54
N GLY A 39 -18.17 -13.27 -18.66
CA GLY A 39 -18.93 -12.82 -19.83
C GLY A 39 -19.70 -11.51 -19.62
N ILE A 40 -19.31 -10.70 -18.64
CA ILE A 40 -19.90 -9.37 -18.37
C ILE A 40 -19.41 -8.36 -19.42
N ILE A 41 -18.15 -8.47 -19.84
CA ILE A 41 -17.59 -7.77 -20.99
C ILE A 41 -17.05 -8.80 -21.98
N ASP A 42 -16.84 -8.36 -23.23
CA ASP A 42 -16.25 -9.24 -24.26
C ASP A 42 -14.84 -9.70 -23.84
N LYS A 43 -14.51 -10.95 -24.14
CA LYS A 43 -13.23 -11.55 -23.77
C LYS A 43 -12.06 -10.82 -24.42
N GLY A 44 -12.19 -10.41 -25.69
CA GLY A 44 -11.17 -9.67 -26.42
C GLY A 44 -10.97 -8.28 -25.82
N GLU A 45 -12.04 -7.61 -25.38
CA GLU A 45 -11.93 -6.32 -24.66
C GLU A 45 -11.23 -6.49 -23.32
N SER A 46 -11.54 -7.54 -22.54
CA SER A 46 -10.86 -7.86 -21.29
C SER A 46 -9.35 -8.06 -21.49
N GLU A 47 -8.97 -8.83 -22.53
CA GLU A 47 -7.56 -9.07 -22.88
C GLU A 47 -6.84 -7.76 -23.28
N GLN A 48 -7.49 -6.87 -24.01
CA GLN A 48 -6.94 -5.55 -24.37
C GLN A 48 -6.75 -4.66 -23.13
N ILE A 49 -7.72 -4.63 -22.23
CA ILE A 49 -7.62 -3.87 -20.96
C ILE A 49 -6.44 -4.38 -20.13
N VAL A 50 -6.32 -5.69 -19.94
CA VAL A 50 -5.23 -6.30 -19.17
C VAL A 50 -3.86 -5.99 -19.80
N ALA A 51 -3.75 -6.10 -21.13
CA ALA A 51 -2.51 -5.77 -21.83
C ALA A 51 -2.16 -4.26 -21.72
N GLY A 52 -3.15 -3.40 -21.88
CA GLY A 52 -3.00 -1.94 -21.72
C GLY A 52 -2.53 -1.55 -20.32
N LEU A 53 -3.13 -2.13 -19.28
CA LEU A 53 -2.74 -1.87 -17.89
C LEU A 53 -1.33 -2.33 -17.58
N LYS A 54 -0.90 -3.49 -18.09
CA LYS A 54 0.49 -3.98 -17.93
C LYS A 54 1.49 -3.03 -18.59
N ALA A 55 1.20 -2.57 -19.79
CA ALA A 55 2.05 -1.63 -20.50
C ALA A 55 2.12 -0.27 -19.79
N ILE A 56 1.02 0.21 -19.18
CA ILE A 56 1.02 1.42 -18.35
C ILE A 56 1.91 1.22 -17.12
N LEU A 57 1.82 0.07 -16.45
CA LEU A 57 2.68 -0.22 -15.30
C LEU A 57 4.16 -0.17 -15.67
N GLU A 58 4.56 -0.78 -16.79
CA GLU A 58 5.93 -0.74 -17.28
C GLU A 58 6.39 0.68 -17.59
N ASP A 59 5.55 1.51 -18.22
CA ASP A 59 5.86 2.89 -18.53
C ASP A 59 6.03 3.75 -17.28
N ILE A 60 5.20 3.53 -16.24
CA ILE A 60 5.33 4.21 -14.95
C ILE A 60 6.64 3.81 -14.26
N GLU A 61 6.95 2.51 -14.20
CA GLU A 61 8.19 1.99 -13.58
C GLU A 61 9.45 2.45 -14.31
N GLN A 62 9.34 2.79 -15.60
CA GLN A 62 10.42 3.38 -16.41
C GLN A 62 10.48 4.92 -16.34
N GLY A 63 9.60 5.55 -15.58
CA GLY A 63 9.54 7.01 -15.44
C GLY A 63 9.10 7.74 -16.71
N LYS A 64 8.35 7.09 -17.59
CA LYS A 64 7.83 7.65 -18.84
C LYS A 64 6.48 8.34 -18.70
N VAL A 65 5.82 8.17 -17.56
CA VAL A 65 4.48 8.70 -17.28
C VAL A 65 4.57 9.75 -16.19
N GLU A 66 3.99 10.92 -16.45
CA GLU A 66 3.72 11.93 -15.44
C GLU A 66 2.21 11.96 -15.16
N PHE A 67 1.83 11.92 -13.90
CA PHE A 67 0.43 12.01 -13.50
C PHE A 67 -0.05 13.46 -13.60
N SER A 68 -1.24 13.64 -14.15
CA SER A 68 -1.87 14.95 -14.28
C SER A 68 -2.43 15.41 -12.93
N PRO A 69 -2.05 16.60 -12.43
CA PRO A 69 -2.64 17.16 -11.21
C PRO A 69 -4.09 17.64 -11.40
N HIS A 70 -4.57 17.71 -12.65
CA HIS A 70 -5.94 18.07 -13.00
C HIS A 70 -6.91 16.87 -12.95
N ASP A 71 -6.37 15.65 -12.92
CA ASP A 71 -7.14 14.44 -12.69
C ASP A 71 -7.15 14.19 -11.18
N GLU A 72 -8.33 14.08 -10.58
CA GLU A 72 -8.58 14.13 -9.13
C GLU A 72 -7.70 13.16 -8.33
N ASP A 73 -7.54 11.92 -8.82
CA ASP A 73 -6.87 10.83 -8.14
C ASP A 73 -6.03 9.95 -9.09
N ILE A 74 -5.29 9.01 -8.52
CA ILE A 74 -4.49 8.04 -9.28
C ILE A 74 -5.38 7.15 -10.16
N HIS A 75 -6.57 6.83 -9.73
CA HIS A 75 -7.49 5.96 -10.45
C HIS A 75 -7.98 6.61 -11.73
N MET A 76 -8.35 7.91 -11.70
CA MET A 76 -8.69 8.68 -12.90
C MET A 76 -7.51 8.81 -13.86
N ASN A 77 -6.31 9.05 -13.35
CA ASN A 77 -5.10 9.08 -14.15
C ASN A 77 -4.90 7.77 -14.92
N ILE A 78 -5.00 6.62 -14.26
CA ILE A 78 -4.82 5.31 -14.88
C ILE A 78 -5.95 4.99 -15.87
N GLU A 79 -7.22 5.27 -15.54
CA GLU A 79 -8.35 5.08 -16.44
C GLU A 79 -8.24 5.93 -17.72
N LYS A 80 -7.75 7.16 -17.59
CA LYS A 80 -7.52 8.07 -18.72
C LYS A 80 -6.39 7.57 -19.60
N LEU A 81 -5.22 7.23 -19.01
CA LEU A 81 -4.09 6.66 -19.73
C LEU A 81 -4.49 5.38 -20.50
N LEU A 82 -5.30 4.53 -19.86
CA LEU A 82 -5.81 3.32 -20.48
C LEU A 82 -6.72 3.65 -21.66
N THR A 83 -7.66 4.56 -21.48
CA THR A 83 -8.62 4.96 -22.52
C THR A 83 -7.91 5.62 -23.71
N GLU A 84 -6.90 6.45 -23.46
CA GLU A 84 -6.09 7.05 -24.52
C GLU A 84 -5.32 6.00 -25.31
N ARG A 85 -4.88 4.91 -24.66
CA ARG A 85 -4.09 3.85 -25.28
C ARG A 85 -4.91 2.85 -26.08
N ILE A 86 -6.07 2.41 -25.57
CA ILE A 86 -6.86 1.33 -26.19
C ILE A 86 -8.26 1.75 -26.65
N GLY A 87 -8.67 3.01 -26.43
CA GLY A 87 -9.95 3.56 -26.88
C GLY A 87 -11.15 3.06 -26.06
N GLU A 88 -12.26 2.78 -26.74
CA GLU A 88 -13.55 2.41 -26.13
C GLU A 88 -13.48 1.22 -25.13
N PRO A 89 -12.71 0.15 -25.37
CA PRO A 89 -12.56 -0.93 -24.39
C PRO A 89 -12.08 -0.44 -23.01
N GLY A 90 -11.22 0.60 -22.96
CA GLY A 90 -10.71 1.18 -21.71
C GLY A 90 -11.80 1.71 -20.78
N LYS A 91 -12.87 2.27 -21.33
CA LYS A 91 -14.01 2.79 -20.58
C LYS A 91 -14.82 1.70 -19.85
N ARG A 92 -14.64 0.43 -20.22
CA ARG A 92 -15.33 -0.69 -19.59
C ARG A 92 -14.64 -1.19 -18.33
N LEU A 93 -13.45 -0.67 -18.00
CA LEU A 93 -12.72 -1.06 -16.81
C LEU A 93 -13.55 -0.88 -15.53
N HIS A 94 -14.34 0.19 -15.45
CA HIS A 94 -15.15 0.52 -14.28
C HIS A 94 -16.48 -0.25 -14.17
N THR A 95 -16.77 -1.17 -15.10
CA THR A 95 -18.03 -1.93 -15.12
C THR A 95 -18.23 -2.71 -13.82
N GLY A 96 -19.39 -2.49 -13.16
CA GLY A 96 -19.77 -3.20 -11.94
C GLY A 96 -18.88 -2.95 -10.73
N ARG A 97 -18.16 -1.83 -10.68
CA ARG A 97 -17.26 -1.48 -9.55
C ARG A 97 -17.58 -0.06 -9.05
N SER A 98 -17.60 0.13 -7.73
CA SER A 98 -17.59 1.45 -7.12
C SER A 98 -16.17 1.98 -6.97
N ARG A 99 -15.98 3.29 -7.09
CA ARG A 99 -14.71 3.97 -6.77
C ARG A 99 -14.32 3.69 -5.30
N ASN A 100 -15.27 3.67 -4.38
CA ASN A 100 -15.01 3.40 -2.97
C ASN A 100 -14.45 1.99 -2.72
N ASP A 101 -14.96 0.97 -3.41
CA ASP A 101 -14.39 -0.39 -3.35
C ASP A 101 -12.95 -0.41 -3.87
N GLN A 102 -12.69 0.28 -4.99
CA GLN A 102 -11.38 0.37 -5.62
C GLN A 102 -10.37 1.03 -4.68
N VAL A 103 -10.68 2.22 -4.17
CA VAL A 103 -9.80 2.97 -3.25
C VAL A 103 -9.51 2.16 -1.99
N ALA A 104 -10.52 1.54 -1.38
CA ALA A 104 -10.36 0.74 -0.17
C ALA A 104 -9.50 -0.52 -0.41
N LEU A 105 -9.66 -1.18 -1.57
CA LEU A 105 -8.84 -2.32 -1.96
C LEU A 105 -7.37 -1.91 -2.13
N ASP A 106 -7.12 -0.87 -2.91
CA ASP A 106 -5.77 -0.43 -3.25
C ASP A 106 -5.01 0.04 -2.01
N PHE A 107 -5.69 0.77 -1.11
CA PHE A 107 -5.11 1.17 0.16
C PHE A 107 -4.75 -0.04 1.04
N ARG A 108 -5.62 -1.05 1.14
CA ARG A 108 -5.31 -2.27 1.88
C ARG A 108 -4.16 -3.07 1.24
N MET A 109 -4.13 -3.17 -0.07
CA MET A 109 -3.04 -3.82 -0.79
C MET A 109 -1.71 -3.08 -0.56
N TYR A 110 -1.72 -1.74 -0.59
CA TYR A 110 -0.57 -0.91 -0.30
C TYR A 110 -0.09 -1.11 1.15
N LEU A 111 -0.99 -1.02 2.13
CA LEU A 111 -0.67 -1.24 3.54
C LEU A 111 -0.03 -2.61 3.79
N LYS A 112 -0.50 -3.66 3.15
CA LYS A 112 0.08 -5.00 3.29
C LYS A 112 1.55 -5.03 2.87
N VAL A 113 1.90 -4.37 1.76
CA VAL A 113 3.28 -4.25 1.31
C VAL A 113 4.12 -3.47 2.32
N GLN A 114 3.61 -2.33 2.80
CA GLN A 114 4.31 -1.48 3.76
C GLN A 114 4.51 -2.18 5.11
N ILE A 115 3.53 -2.95 5.58
CA ILE A 115 3.65 -3.74 6.81
C ILE A 115 4.78 -4.76 6.69
N GLU A 116 4.87 -5.49 5.58
CA GLU A 116 5.96 -6.46 5.40
C GLU A 116 7.34 -5.78 5.29
N GLU A 117 7.45 -4.64 4.65
CA GLU A 117 8.69 -3.85 4.61
C GLU A 117 9.13 -3.41 6.01
N VAL A 118 8.19 -2.91 6.83
CA VAL A 118 8.46 -2.54 8.23
C VAL A 118 8.88 -3.76 9.05
N ARG A 119 8.19 -4.89 8.91
CA ARG A 119 8.54 -6.14 9.60
C ARG A 119 9.95 -6.62 9.26
N GLU A 120 10.34 -6.61 8.01
CA GLU A 120 11.70 -6.94 7.60
C GLU A 120 12.74 -5.94 8.15
N GLY A 121 12.39 -4.67 8.24
CA GLY A 121 13.22 -3.65 8.91
C GLY A 121 13.41 -3.96 10.42
N ILE A 122 12.33 -4.26 11.14
CA ILE A 122 12.35 -4.62 12.55
C ILE A 122 13.17 -5.89 12.76
N LYS A 123 13.01 -6.92 11.94
CA LYS A 123 13.77 -8.16 12.00
C LYS A 123 15.28 -7.91 11.88
N LYS A 124 15.69 -7.08 10.91
CA LYS A 124 17.09 -6.69 10.75
C LYS A 124 17.62 -5.97 11.99
N LEU A 125 16.83 -5.07 12.56
CA LEU A 125 17.19 -4.34 13.78
C LEU A 125 17.38 -5.31 14.96
N VAL A 126 16.45 -6.24 15.19
CA VAL A 126 16.53 -7.25 16.26
C VAL A 126 17.78 -8.11 16.12
N LEU A 127 18.08 -8.57 14.90
CA LEU A 127 19.30 -9.35 14.64
C LEU A 127 20.57 -8.54 14.90
N THR A 128 20.59 -7.26 14.54
CA THR A 128 21.72 -6.36 14.83
C THR A 128 21.93 -6.16 16.34
N LEU A 129 20.84 -5.97 17.10
CA LEU A 129 20.90 -5.85 18.55
C LEU A 129 21.41 -7.14 19.21
N ALA A 130 20.98 -8.30 18.71
CA ALA A 130 21.45 -9.60 19.19
C ALA A 130 22.95 -9.80 18.91
N ASP A 131 23.43 -9.44 17.72
CA ASP A 131 24.84 -9.51 17.35
C ASP A 131 25.71 -8.59 18.25
N ILE A 132 25.24 -7.37 18.53
CA ILE A 132 25.91 -6.47 19.48
C ILE A 132 25.93 -7.07 20.87
N ALA A 133 24.83 -7.66 21.32
CA ALA A 133 24.73 -8.29 22.63
C ALA A 133 25.70 -9.48 22.77
N GLU A 134 25.77 -10.34 21.76
CA GLU A 134 26.68 -11.50 21.75
C GLU A 134 28.15 -11.09 21.88
N LYS A 135 28.54 -9.99 21.22
CA LYS A 135 29.92 -9.45 21.29
C LYS A 135 30.25 -8.71 22.59
N ASN A 136 29.28 -8.47 23.47
CA ASN A 136 29.40 -7.65 24.66
C ASN A 136 28.82 -8.31 25.92
N LEU A 137 28.93 -9.63 26.03
CA LEU A 137 28.38 -10.40 27.16
C LEU A 137 28.95 -9.94 28.48
N ASP A 138 30.27 -9.65 28.54
CA ASP A 138 30.99 -9.26 29.73
C ASP A 138 31.22 -7.75 29.87
N THR A 139 30.68 -6.94 28.96
CA THR A 139 30.81 -5.48 29.01
C THR A 139 29.90 -4.92 30.10
N ILE A 140 30.46 -4.60 31.26
CA ILE A 140 29.73 -4.07 32.41
C ILE A 140 29.48 -2.57 32.22
N MET A 141 28.25 -2.14 32.51
CA MET A 141 27.84 -0.74 32.48
C MET A 141 26.94 -0.40 33.68
N PRO A 142 26.86 0.89 34.10
CA PRO A 142 25.93 1.30 35.12
C PRO A 142 24.49 1.38 34.54
N ALA A 143 23.51 0.83 35.22
CA ALA A 143 22.11 1.13 34.99
C ALA A 143 21.68 2.34 35.81
N TYR A 144 20.66 3.06 35.33
CA TYR A 144 20.16 4.29 35.92
C TYR A 144 18.67 4.20 36.22
N THR A 145 18.26 4.80 37.35
CA THR A 145 16.88 5.12 37.65
C THR A 145 16.81 6.58 38.09
N HIS A 146 15.84 7.34 37.61
CA HIS A 146 15.70 8.77 37.93
C HIS A 146 16.99 9.58 37.77
N LEU A 147 17.78 9.30 36.71
CA LEU A 147 19.10 9.88 36.45
C LEU A 147 20.16 9.59 37.52
N GLN A 148 19.89 8.67 38.45
CA GLN A 148 20.82 8.23 39.46
C GLN A 148 21.42 6.84 39.11
N LYS A 149 22.68 6.62 39.38
CA LYS A 149 23.31 5.29 39.27
C LYS A 149 22.59 4.32 40.20
N ALA A 150 22.09 3.22 39.63
CA ALA A 150 21.39 2.19 40.38
C ALA A 150 22.25 0.94 40.53
N GLN A 151 22.10 -0.01 39.64
CA GLN A 151 22.79 -1.30 39.72
C GLN A 151 23.70 -1.52 38.49
N PRO A 152 24.73 -2.39 38.58
CA PRO A 152 25.48 -2.81 37.42
C PRO A 152 24.60 -3.67 36.51
N THR A 153 24.82 -3.57 35.20
CA THR A 153 24.23 -4.42 34.18
C THR A 153 25.28 -4.70 33.10
N THR A 154 24.95 -5.52 32.12
CA THR A 154 25.81 -5.69 30.93
C THR A 154 25.22 -4.98 29.73
N LEU A 155 26.07 -4.57 28.80
CA LEU A 155 25.60 -4.00 27.53
C LEU A 155 24.73 -5.02 26.77
N ALA A 156 25.08 -6.29 26.80
CA ALA A 156 24.28 -7.38 26.23
C ALA A 156 22.88 -7.41 26.79
N HIS A 157 22.69 -7.35 28.10
CA HIS A 157 21.38 -7.34 28.73
C HIS A 157 20.57 -6.11 28.29
N HIS A 158 21.20 -4.94 28.24
CA HIS A 158 20.56 -3.70 27.78
C HIS A 158 20.08 -3.79 26.33
N MET A 159 20.94 -4.28 25.41
CA MET A 159 20.55 -4.46 24.00
C MET A 159 19.43 -5.49 23.83
N MET A 160 19.47 -6.59 24.58
CA MET A 160 18.41 -7.60 24.51
C MET A 160 17.07 -7.12 25.06
N ALA A 161 17.05 -6.16 26.00
CA ALA A 161 15.80 -5.53 26.43
C ALA A 161 15.09 -4.82 25.27
N TYR A 162 15.84 -4.07 24.44
CA TYR A 162 15.31 -3.46 23.22
C TYR A 162 14.91 -4.49 22.17
N ALA A 163 15.74 -5.51 21.95
CA ALA A 163 15.41 -6.59 21.02
C ALA A 163 14.07 -7.23 21.36
N GLN A 164 13.79 -7.49 22.64
CA GLN A 164 12.49 -8.01 23.09
C GLN A 164 11.31 -7.03 22.87
N MET A 165 11.54 -5.71 22.99
CA MET A 165 10.51 -4.72 22.69
C MET A 165 10.18 -4.72 21.18
N PHE A 166 11.18 -4.70 20.32
CA PHE A 166 10.98 -4.75 18.86
C PHE A 166 10.41 -6.08 18.37
N THR A 167 10.72 -7.20 19.02
CA THR A 167 10.07 -8.49 18.71
C THR A 167 8.56 -8.42 18.92
N ARG A 168 8.11 -7.80 20.01
CA ARG A 168 6.66 -7.57 20.22
C ARG A 168 6.06 -6.64 19.18
N ASP A 169 6.81 -5.65 18.70
CA ASP A 169 6.32 -4.78 17.61
C ASP A 169 6.24 -5.54 16.28
N TYR A 170 7.19 -6.42 15.99
CA TYR A 170 7.12 -7.32 14.85
C TYR A 170 5.82 -8.16 14.86
N ASP A 171 5.44 -8.70 16.01
CA ASP A 171 4.22 -9.49 16.17
C ASP A 171 2.97 -8.61 15.96
N ARG A 172 2.94 -7.39 16.53
CA ARG A 172 1.83 -6.42 16.33
C ARG A 172 1.63 -6.07 14.87
N PHE A 173 2.71 -5.86 14.11
CA PHE A 173 2.62 -5.65 12.67
C PHE A 173 2.09 -6.89 11.94
N GLY A 174 2.45 -8.10 12.36
CA GLY A 174 1.88 -9.34 11.83
C GLY A 174 0.37 -9.43 12.04
N GLU A 175 -0.11 -9.09 13.23
CA GLU A 175 -1.55 -9.02 13.52
C GLU A 175 -2.25 -7.93 12.71
N CYS A 176 -1.61 -6.77 12.53
CA CYS A 176 -2.12 -5.70 11.69
C CYS A 176 -2.28 -6.17 10.22
N TYR A 177 -1.30 -6.91 9.69
CA TYR A 177 -1.39 -7.51 8.36
C TYR A 177 -2.63 -8.40 8.22
N VAL A 178 -2.86 -9.29 9.18
CA VAL A 178 -4.02 -10.21 9.15
C VAL A 178 -5.34 -9.43 9.13
N ARG A 179 -5.47 -8.40 9.98
CA ARG A 179 -6.67 -7.54 10.01
C ARG A 179 -6.85 -6.73 8.73
N THR A 180 -5.76 -6.25 8.13
CA THR A 180 -5.79 -5.50 6.86
C THR A 180 -6.17 -6.40 5.68
N ASN A 181 -5.84 -7.69 5.73
CA ASN A 181 -6.08 -8.65 4.64
C ASN A 181 -7.53 -9.11 4.57
N SER A 182 -8.44 -8.16 4.41
CA SER A 182 -9.87 -8.39 4.24
C SER A 182 -10.36 -7.67 2.99
N MET A 183 -11.08 -8.37 2.12
CA MET A 183 -11.62 -7.78 0.90
C MET A 183 -12.68 -6.72 1.25
N PRO A 184 -12.56 -5.48 0.78
CA PRO A 184 -13.60 -4.48 0.97
C PRO A 184 -14.84 -4.82 0.14
N CYS A 185 -16.00 -4.41 0.63
CA CYS A 185 -17.25 -4.42 -0.11
C CYS A 185 -18.06 -3.20 0.32
N LEU A 186 -18.49 -2.40 -0.63
CA LEU A 186 -19.22 -1.15 -0.40
C LEU A 186 -20.35 -1.31 0.61
N LEU A 187 -21.13 -2.38 0.52
CA LEU A 187 -22.29 -2.64 1.39
C LEU A 187 -21.93 -3.06 2.82
N TYR A 188 -20.68 -3.53 3.07
CA TYR A 188 -20.33 -4.15 4.35
C TYR A 188 -19.09 -3.55 5.02
N THR A 189 -18.19 -2.97 4.26
CA THR A 189 -16.87 -2.55 4.75
C THR A 189 -16.47 -1.13 4.38
N SER A 190 -17.25 -0.46 3.56
CA SER A 190 -17.18 0.97 3.31
C SER A 190 -18.48 1.62 3.75
N ASP A 191 -18.45 2.89 4.04
CA ASP A 191 -19.52 3.66 4.71
C ASP A 191 -20.66 4.06 3.74
N ALA A 192 -21.15 3.09 2.96
CA ALA A 192 -22.25 3.31 2.03
C ALA A 192 -23.61 3.41 2.71
N ALA A 193 -23.68 3.23 4.03
CA ALA A 193 -24.92 3.31 4.79
C ALA A 193 -25.33 4.76 5.09
N ASP A 194 -24.44 5.73 4.86
CA ASP A 194 -24.64 7.15 5.16
C ASP A 194 -24.93 8.00 3.91
N ASP A 195 -25.05 7.38 2.71
CA ASP A 195 -25.43 8.05 1.46
C ASP A 195 -26.94 7.97 1.18
#